data_2b686e98158910ee66dd8caed9af0ec3
#
_entry.id   2b686e98158910ee66dd8caed9af0ec3
#
_cell.length_a   1.000
_cell.length_b   1.000
_cell.length_c   1.000
_cell.angle_alpha   90.00
_cell.angle_beta   90.00
_cell.angle_gamma   90.00
#
_symmetry.space_group_name_H-M   'P 1'
#
loop_
_entity.id
_entity.type
_entity.pdbx_description
1 polymer ?
#
loop_
_entity_poly.entity_id
_entity_poly.type
_entity_poly.pdbx_seq_one_letter_code
_entity_poly.pdbx_strand_id
1 'polypeptide(L)'
;MLGERFSRLLEEIVWWAATVFFVLFCVAILLQVFTRYVLNNPLPWSEEAARYLSMWAMFLGAVTVTSRRGHLCVDLVDHYLDRASKRLRIVYTTVIDLVVALALPGLIYGSFFMARDRWGVRLVTLPLPHGLAFLSLAVSSVLMLLYTVDHIVTDIKELVAEEGR
;
A
#
# COMPACT_ATOMS: atom_id res chain seq x y z
N MET A 1 11.22 -3.16 -16.09
CA MET A 1 12.21 -4.18 -15.66
C MET A 1 11.54 -5.45 -15.15
N LEU A 2 10.47 -5.34 -14.41
CA LEU A 2 9.61 -6.47 -14.11
C LEU A 2 8.93 -6.91 -15.41
N GLY A 3 9.07 -8.19 -15.79
CA GLY A 3 8.37 -8.68 -16.99
C GLY A 3 6.87 -8.41 -16.84
N GLU A 4 6.20 -7.94 -17.91
CA GLU A 4 4.79 -7.54 -17.86
C GLU A 4 3.86 -8.60 -17.26
N ARG A 5 4.19 -9.87 -17.42
CA ARG A 5 3.45 -10.99 -16.81
C ARG A 5 3.64 -11.06 -15.30
N PHE A 6 4.85 -10.77 -14.81
CA PHE A 6 5.16 -10.83 -13.38
C PHE A 6 4.52 -9.64 -12.64
N SER A 7 4.56 -8.43 -13.20
CA SER A 7 3.93 -7.26 -12.58
C SER A 7 2.40 -7.41 -12.50
N ARG A 8 1.76 -7.95 -13.55
CA ARG A 8 0.30 -8.22 -13.55
C ARG A 8 -0.09 -9.27 -12.52
N LEU A 9 0.68 -10.36 -12.39
CA LEU A 9 0.42 -11.39 -11.38
C LEU A 9 0.59 -10.85 -9.96
N LEU A 10 1.62 -10.06 -9.71
CA LEU A 10 1.82 -9.42 -8.40
C LEU A 10 0.67 -8.45 -8.08
N GLU A 11 0.26 -7.62 -9.04
CA GLU A 11 -0.86 -6.70 -8.87
C GLU A 11 -2.15 -7.46 -8.53
N GLU A 12 -2.44 -8.54 -9.26
CA GLU A 12 -3.63 -9.36 -9.03
C GLU A 12 -3.60 -10.02 -7.64
N ILE A 13 -2.47 -10.59 -7.24
CA ILE A 13 -2.30 -11.19 -5.90
C ILE A 13 -2.49 -10.16 -4.80
N VAL A 14 -1.86 -8.99 -4.92
CA VAL A 14 -1.97 -7.92 -3.93
C VAL A 14 -3.39 -7.38 -3.85
N TRP A 15 -4.06 -7.20 -4.99
CA TRP A 15 -5.44 -6.75 -5.05
C TRP A 15 -6.40 -7.74 -4.35
N TRP A 16 -6.27 -9.04 -4.65
CA TRP A 16 -7.08 -10.08 -3.99
C TRP A 16 -6.76 -10.16 -2.48
N ALA A 17 -5.50 -10.09 -2.09
CA ALA A 17 -5.12 -10.07 -0.68
C ALA A 17 -5.71 -8.86 0.04
N ALA A 18 -5.59 -7.66 -0.51
CA ALA A 18 -6.18 -6.45 0.06
C ALA A 18 -7.70 -6.58 0.22
N THR A 19 -8.38 -7.12 -0.81
CA THR A 19 -9.83 -7.33 -0.80
C THR A 19 -10.24 -8.34 0.27
N VAL A 20 -9.54 -9.46 0.39
CA VAL A 20 -9.82 -10.47 1.42
C VAL A 20 -9.63 -9.89 2.83
N PHE A 21 -8.53 -9.18 3.08
CA PHE A 21 -8.31 -8.53 4.37
C PHE A 21 -9.39 -7.49 4.68
N PHE A 22 -9.82 -6.73 3.69
CA PHE A 22 -10.89 -5.74 3.85
C PHE A 22 -12.23 -6.39 4.17
N VAL A 23 -12.61 -7.46 3.48
CA VAL A 23 -13.85 -8.20 3.76
C VAL A 23 -13.81 -8.80 5.16
N LEU A 24 -12.70 -9.43 5.56
CA LEU A 24 -12.53 -9.97 6.91
C LEU A 24 -12.59 -8.88 7.98
N PHE A 25 -12.02 -7.71 7.71
CA PHE A 25 -12.14 -6.53 8.58
C PHE A 25 -13.60 -6.10 8.75
N CYS A 26 -14.36 -5.99 7.65
CA CYS A 26 -15.78 -5.64 7.71
C CYS A 26 -16.58 -6.67 8.52
N VAL A 27 -16.34 -7.97 8.33
CA VAL A 27 -16.98 -9.03 9.09
C VAL A 27 -16.62 -8.93 10.58
N ALA A 28 -15.35 -8.68 10.91
CA ALA A 28 -14.92 -8.54 12.31
C ALA A 28 -15.60 -7.35 13.01
N ILE A 29 -15.73 -6.21 12.33
CA ILE A 29 -16.43 -5.04 12.88
C ILE A 29 -17.94 -5.31 13.04
N LEU A 30 -18.58 -5.91 12.05
CA LEU A 30 -20.00 -6.24 12.15
C LEU A 30 -20.26 -7.22 13.30
N LEU A 31 -19.40 -8.22 13.46
CA LEU A 31 -19.47 -9.16 14.58
C LEU A 31 -19.28 -8.45 15.91
N GLN A 32 -18.30 -7.53 16.00
CA GLN A 32 -18.05 -6.75 17.21
C GLN A 32 -19.26 -5.89 17.61
N VAL A 33 -19.86 -5.19 16.64
CA VAL A 33 -21.06 -4.37 16.87
C VAL A 33 -22.22 -5.23 17.30
N PHE A 34 -22.46 -6.33 16.61
CA PHE A 34 -23.55 -7.26 16.93
C PHE A 34 -23.42 -7.85 18.34
N THR A 35 -22.25 -8.38 18.69
CA THR A 35 -22.03 -8.99 20.02
C THR A 35 -22.10 -7.96 21.14
N ARG A 36 -21.64 -6.73 20.90
CA ARG A 36 -21.66 -5.66 21.89
C ARG A 36 -23.07 -5.13 22.16
N TYR A 37 -23.84 -4.88 21.09
CA TYR A 37 -25.13 -4.18 21.22
C TYR A 37 -26.35 -5.11 21.23
N VAL A 38 -26.28 -6.29 20.61
CA VAL A 38 -27.39 -7.22 20.55
C VAL A 38 -27.27 -8.30 21.64
N LEU A 39 -26.06 -8.86 21.76
CA LEU A 39 -25.83 -9.94 22.76
C LEU A 39 -25.38 -9.40 24.12
N ASN A 40 -25.11 -8.11 24.27
CA ASN A 40 -24.54 -7.50 25.48
C ASN A 40 -23.30 -8.23 26.03
N ASN A 41 -22.58 -8.93 25.15
CA ASN A 41 -21.38 -9.71 25.46
C ASN A 41 -20.25 -9.36 24.50
N PRO A 42 -19.46 -8.31 24.80
CA PRO A 42 -18.38 -7.86 23.92
C PRO A 42 -17.29 -8.92 23.82
N LEU A 43 -16.81 -9.15 22.59
CA LEU A 43 -15.70 -10.06 22.30
C LEU A 43 -14.39 -9.26 22.17
N PRO A 44 -13.50 -9.26 23.18
CA PRO A 44 -12.28 -8.43 23.16
C PRO A 44 -11.34 -8.75 22.00
N TRP A 45 -11.26 -10.01 21.57
CA TRP A 45 -10.42 -10.42 20.45
C TRP A 45 -10.86 -9.86 19.10
N SER A 46 -12.15 -9.57 18.92
CA SER A 46 -12.67 -9.04 17.65
C SER A 46 -12.17 -7.61 17.36
N GLU A 47 -11.95 -6.81 18.39
CA GLU A 47 -11.37 -5.47 18.26
C GLU A 47 -9.90 -5.54 17.82
N GLU A 48 -9.10 -6.42 18.44
CA GLU A 48 -7.72 -6.64 18.04
C GLU A 48 -7.64 -7.19 16.61
N ALA A 49 -8.47 -8.18 16.27
CA ALA A 49 -8.53 -8.74 14.92
C ALA A 49 -8.88 -7.67 13.87
N ALA A 50 -9.93 -6.87 14.11
CA ALA A 50 -10.33 -5.80 13.20
C ALA A 50 -9.20 -4.80 12.97
N ARG A 51 -8.48 -4.40 14.01
CA ARG A 51 -7.34 -3.46 13.89
C ARG A 51 -6.23 -4.02 13.00
N TYR A 52 -5.86 -5.28 13.17
CA TYR A 52 -4.81 -5.90 12.36
C TYR A 52 -5.24 -6.11 10.90
N LEU A 53 -6.46 -6.58 10.69
CA LEU A 53 -7.03 -6.76 9.36
C LEU A 53 -7.13 -5.43 8.61
N SER A 54 -7.52 -4.34 9.29
CA SER A 54 -7.58 -3.02 8.67
C SER A 54 -6.20 -2.50 8.26
N MET A 55 -5.15 -2.71 9.08
CA MET A 55 -3.79 -2.32 8.73
C MET A 55 -3.31 -3.04 7.47
N TRP A 56 -3.47 -4.36 7.38
CA TRP A 56 -3.11 -5.13 6.20
C TRP A 56 -3.93 -4.71 4.98
N ALA A 57 -5.25 -4.54 5.12
CA ALA A 57 -6.11 -4.07 4.03
C ALA A 57 -5.68 -2.70 3.49
N MET A 58 -5.41 -1.75 4.39
CA MET A 58 -5.05 -0.38 4.04
C MET A 58 -3.68 -0.30 3.35
N PHE A 59 -2.65 -0.96 3.89
CA PHE A 59 -1.32 -0.91 3.31
C PHE A 59 -1.22 -1.67 1.98
N LEU A 60 -1.85 -2.85 1.85
CA LEU A 60 -1.92 -3.56 0.58
C LEU A 60 -2.78 -2.81 -0.44
N GLY A 61 -3.86 -2.15 0.01
CA GLY A 61 -4.65 -1.25 -0.83
C GLY A 61 -3.82 -0.10 -1.38
N ALA A 62 -2.95 0.52 -0.57
CA ALA A 62 -2.03 1.56 -1.02
C ALA A 62 -1.06 1.05 -2.10
N VAL A 63 -0.55 -0.19 -2.01
CA VAL A 63 0.25 -0.82 -3.07
C VAL A 63 -0.54 -0.90 -4.38
N THR A 64 -1.80 -1.30 -4.33
CA THR A 64 -2.67 -1.40 -5.51
C THR A 64 -2.89 -0.04 -6.18
N VAL A 65 -3.05 1.01 -5.39
CA VAL A 65 -3.16 2.39 -5.90
C VAL A 65 -1.86 2.82 -6.57
N THR A 66 -0.71 2.55 -5.93
CA THR A 66 0.61 2.85 -6.49
C THR A 66 0.85 2.11 -7.80
N SER A 67 0.54 0.80 -7.89
CA SER A 67 0.76 0.00 -9.09
C SER A 67 0.01 0.54 -10.32
N ARG A 68 -1.17 1.14 -10.11
CA ARG A 68 -2.03 1.73 -11.16
C ARG A 68 -1.73 3.19 -11.46
N ARG A 69 -0.65 3.76 -10.93
CA ARG A 69 -0.36 5.20 -10.99
C ARG A 69 -1.51 6.07 -10.47
N GLY A 70 -2.36 5.51 -9.61
CA GLY A 70 -3.55 6.18 -9.04
C GLY A 70 -3.20 7.13 -7.90
N HIS A 71 -2.20 8.00 -8.07
CA HIS A 71 -1.98 9.08 -7.13
C HIS A 71 -3.07 10.14 -7.35
N LEU A 72 -3.99 10.27 -6.41
CA LEU A 72 -5.14 11.21 -6.48
C LEU A 72 -4.72 12.65 -6.82
N CYS A 73 -3.52 13.05 -6.42
CA CYS A 73 -2.96 14.36 -6.78
C CYS A 73 -2.57 14.44 -8.26
N VAL A 74 -2.21 13.32 -8.90
CA VAL A 74 -1.82 13.28 -10.31
C VAL A 74 -3.06 13.41 -11.18
N ASP A 75 -4.15 12.72 -10.87
CA ASP A 75 -5.41 12.75 -11.66
C ASP A 75 -6.04 14.15 -11.72
N LEU A 76 -6.01 14.90 -10.61
CA LEU A 76 -6.54 16.28 -10.59
C LEU A 76 -5.65 17.24 -11.39
N VAL A 77 -4.34 17.08 -11.32
CA VAL A 77 -3.37 17.92 -12.02
C VAL A 77 -3.24 17.50 -13.47
N ASP A 78 -3.36 16.21 -13.79
CA ASP A 78 -3.36 15.68 -15.16
C ASP A 78 -4.45 16.33 -16.02
N HIS A 79 -5.64 16.54 -15.48
CA HIS A 79 -6.71 17.23 -16.22
C HIS A 79 -6.37 18.66 -16.61
N TYR A 80 -5.52 19.34 -15.84
CA TYR A 80 -5.02 20.68 -16.15
C TYR A 80 -3.73 20.65 -17.02
N LEU A 81 -2.86 19.65 -16.83
CA LEU A 81 -1.59 19.50 -17.54
C LEU A 81 -1.74 18.86 -18.93
N ASP A 82 -2.76 18.04 -19.18
CA ASP A 82 -3.09 17.51 -20.52
C ASP A 82 -3.34 18.64 -21.55
N ARG A 83 -3.70 19.82 -21.05
CA ARG A 83 -3.83 21.05 -21.89
C ARG A 83 -2.52 21.78 -22.11
N ALA A 84 -1.47 21.55 -21.31
CA ALA A 84 -0.25 22.36 -21.38
C ALA A 84 0.86 21.69 -22.22
N SER A 85 1.33 20.50 -21.86
CA SER A 85 2.35 19.74 -22.59
C SER A 85 2.55 18.35 -21.98
N LYS A 86 2.58 17.30 -22.82
CA LYS A 86 2.89 15.92 -22.42
C LYS A 86 4.22 15.82 -21.65
N ARG A 87 5.25 16.57 -22.09
CA ARG A 87 6.56 16.61 -21.45
C ARG A 87 6.51 17.14 -20.01
N LEU A 88 5.71 18.17 -19.77
CA LEU A 88 5.54 18.75 -18.43
C LEU A 88 4.89 17.76 -17.47
N ARG A 89 3.93 16.98 -17.96
CA ARG A 89 3.26 15.91 -17.20
C ARG A 89 4.26 14.84 -16.78
N ILE A 90 5.06 14.30 -17.72
CA ILE A 90 6.04 13.24 -17.41
C ILE A 90 7.07 13.74 -16.39
N VAL A 91 7.56 14.97 -16.52
CA VAL A 91 8.51 15.56 -15.56
C VAL A 91 7.86 15.67 -14.16
N TYR A 92 6.62 16.12 -14.09
CA TYR A 92 5.90 16.27 -12.82
C TYR A 92 5.67 14.93 -12.13
N THR A 93 5.21 13.90 -12.85
CA THR A 93 5.01 12.54 -12.30
C THR A 93 6.33 11.94 -11.84
N THR A 94 7.40 12.06 -12.63
CA THR A 94 8.73 11.57 -12.28
C THR A 94 9.27 12.22 -11.01
N VAL A 95 9.06 13.53 -10.82
CA VAL A 95 9.48 14.25 -9.60
C VAL A 95 8.73 13.73 -8.37
N ILE A 96 7.42 13.50 -8.47
CA ILE A 96 6.64 12.94 -7.38
C ILE A 96 7.13 11.52 -7.05
N ASP A 97 7.28 10.68 -8.05
CA ASP A 97 7.76 9.31 -7.87
C ASP A 97 9.16 9.27 -7.25
N LEU A 98 10.03 10.23 -7.60
CA LEU A 98 11.35 10.37 -7.00
C LEU A 98 11.28 10.73 -5.51
N VAL A 99 10.40 11.66 -5.13
CA VAL A 99 10.18 12.02 -3.72
C VAL A 99 9.65 10.84 -2.92
N VAL A 100 8.70 10.10 -3.48
CA VAL A 100 8.15 8.87 -2.89
C VAL A 100 9.26 7.81 -2.75
N ALA A 101 10.06 7.59 -3.80
CA ALA A 101 11.15 6.62 -3.78
C ALA A 101 12.23 6.94 -2.73
N LEU A 102 12.46 8.23 -2.43
CA LEU A 102 13.39 8.65 -1.37
C LEU A 102 12.81 8.46 0.03
N ALA A 103 11.50 8.58 0.21
CA ALA A 103 10.84 8.42 1.51
C ALA A 103 10.65 6.93 1.88
N LEU A 104 10.37 6.07 0.91
CA LEU A 104 10.06 4.64 1.14
C LEU A 104 11.16 3.86 1.86
N PRO A 105 12.48 4.01 1.57
CA PRO A 105 13.54 3.33 2.30
C PRO A 105 13.53 3.63 3.81
N GLY A 106 13.23 4.88 4.20
CA GLY A 106 13.07 5.25 5.59
C GLY A 106 11.91 4.52 6.26
N LEU A 107 10.77 4.39 5.57
CA LEU A 107 9.61 3.62 6.03
C LEU A 107 9.93 2.13 6.12
N ILE A 108 10.63 1.56 5.16
CA ILE A 108 11.04 0.14 5.17
C ILE A 108 11.92 -0.13 6.38
N TYR A 109 12.96 0.69 6.59
CA TYR A 109 13.88 0.52 7.70
C TYR A 109 13.18 0.68 9.05
N GLY A 110 12.41 1.74 9.23
CA GLY A 110 11.70 2.03 10.48
C GLY A 110 10.65 0.96 10.81
N SER A 111 9.84 0.55 9.83
CA SER A 111 8.81 -0.46 10.03
C SER A 111 9.41 -1.86 10.30
N PHE A 112 10.49 -2.23 9.62
CA PHE A 112 11.18 -3.49 9.86
C PHE A 112 11.83 -3.53 11.25
N PHE A 113 12.49 -2.45 11.65
CA PHE A 113 13.06 -2.32 13.00
C PHE A 113 11.98 -2.44 14.08
N MET A 114 10.85 -1.73 13.93
CA MET A 114 9.72 -1.80 14.86
C MET A 114 9.07 -3.19 14.86
N ALA A 115 8.93 -3.82 13.70
CA ALA A 115 8.40 -5.18 13.61
C ALA A 115 9.25 -6.17 14.41
N ARG A 116 10.58 -6.05 14.31
CA ARG A 116 11.52 -6.89 15.06
C ARG A 116 11.49 -6.62 16.56
N ASP A 117 11.51 -5.34 16.95
CA ASP A 117 11.51 -4.93 18.36
C ASP A 117 10.22 -5.39 19.08
N ARG A 118 9.08 -5.30 18.41
CA ARG A 118 7.76 -5.67 18.93
C ARG A 118 7.37 -7.12 18.69
N TRP A 119 8.27 -7.94 18.13
CA TRP A 119 7.95 -9.35 17.84
C TRP A 119 7.73 -10.19 19.09
N GLY A 120 8.45 -9.91 20.16
CA GLY A 120 8.31 -10.57 21.46
C GLY A 120 7.08 -10.15 22.26
N VAL A 121 6.47 -9.02 21.91
CA VAL A 121 5.28 -8.49 22.60
C VAL A 121 4.05 -9.12 21.96
N ARG A 122 3.24 -9.83 22.77
CA ARG A 122 1.98 -10.44 22.32
C ARG A 122 0.81 -9.50 22.55
N LEU A 123 -0.22 -9.66 21.74
CA LEU A 123 -1.52 -9.02 21.94
C LEU A 123 -2.17 -9.54 23.21
N VAL A 124 -3.10 -8.78 23.76
CA VAL A 124 -3.74 -9.09 25.04
C VAL A 124 -4.73 -10.24 24.88
N THR A 125 -5.45 -10.30 23.77
CA THR A 125 -6.53 -11.27 23.55
C THR A 125 -6.21 -12.32 22.49
N LEU A 126 -5.33 -11.99 21.53
CA LEU A 126 -4.91 -12.91 20.47
C LEU A 126 -3.46 -13.37 20.69
N PRO A 127 -3.12 -14.65 20.42
CA PRO A 127 -1.75 -15.16 20.57
C PRO A 127 -0.84 -14.71 19.41
N LEU A 128 -1.03 -13.49 18.91
CA LEU A 128 -0.27 -12.93 17.77
C LEU A 128 0.77 -11.92 18.26
N PRO A 129 1.94 -11.82 17.60
CA PRO A 129 2.94 -10.83 17.92
C PRO A 129 2.51 -9.44 17.46
N HIS A 130 2.78 -8.42 18.27
CA HIS A 130 2.47 -7.03 17.94
C HIS A 130 3.26 -6.54 16.70
N GLY A 131 4.41 -7.16 16.40
CA GLY A 131 5.22 -6.89 15.23
C GLY A 131 4.51 -7.10 13.88
N LEU A 132 3.45 -7.93 13.82
CA LEU A 132 2.67 -8.15 12.60
C LEU A 132 2.04 -6.88 12.01
N ALA A 133 1.68 -5.91 12.86
CA ALA A 133 1.19 -4.62 12.40
C ALA A 133 2.26 -3.84 11.60
N PHE A 134 3.48 -3.79 12.12
CA PHE A 134 4.60 -3.11 11.46
C PHE A 134 5.10 -3.88 10.24
N LEU A 135 4.96 -5.21 10.25
CA LEU A 135 5.31 -6.04 9.10
C LEU A 135 4.43 -5.74 7.88
N SER A 136 3.14 -5.43 8.07
CA SER A 136 2.26 -5.03 6.98
C SER A 136 2.76 -3.77 6.27
N LEU A 137 3.21 -2.77 7.03
CA LEU A 137 3.82 -1.55 6.50
C LEU A 137 5.15 -1.84 5.79
N ALA A 138 6.02 -2.69 6.37
CA ALA A 138 7.31 -3.03 5.77
C ALA A 138 7.13 -3.72 4.41
N VAL A 139 6.29 -4.76 4.35
CA VAL A 139 6.00 -5.50 3.12
C VAL A 139 5.40 -4.59 2.05
N SER A 140 4.41 -3.80 2.43
CA SER A 140 3.75 -2.89 1.48
C SER A 140 4.70 -1.80 0.97
N SER A 141 5.55 -1.24 1.83
CA SER A 141 6.55 -0.23 1.41
C SER A 141 7.58 -0.81 0.44
N VAL A 142 8.00 -2.08 0.60
CA VAL A 142 8.88 -2.75 -0.36
C VAL A 142 8.18 -2.91 -1.72
N LEU A 143 6.92 -3.37 -1.73
CA LEU A 143 6.15 -3.51 -2.96
C LEU A 143 5.92 -2.15 -3.65
N MET A 144 5.58 -1.11 -2.88
CA MET A 144 5.44 0.25 -3.41
C MET A 144 6.74 0.75 -4.03
N LEU A 145 7.89 0.51 -3.39
CA LEU A 145 9.19 0.90 -3.93
C LEU A 145 9.49 0.22 -5.26
N LEU A 146 9.18 -1.07 -5.39
CA LEU A 146 9.36 -1.81 -6.65
C LEU A 146 8.53 -1.20 -7.79
N TYR A 147 7.26 -0.86 -7.54
CA TYR A 147 6.40 -0.22 -8.54
C TYR A 147 6.86 1.20 -8.87
N THR A 148 7.22 1.99 -7.86
CA THR A 148 7.69 3.38 -8.07
C THR A 148 8.98 3.41 -8.90
N VAL A 149 9.93 2.51 -8.65
CA VAL A 149 11.15 2.39 -9.46
C VAL A 149 10.84 2.00 -10.91
N ASP A 150 9.90 1.06 -11.12
CA ASP A 150 9.49 0.65 -12.48
C ASP A 150 8.81 1.81 -13.24
N HIS A 151 8.02 2.65 -12.55
CA HIS A 151 7.42 3.87 -13.10
C HIS A 151 8.48 4.88 -13.52
N ILE A 152 9.45 5.20 -12.65
CA ILE A 152 10.53 6.14 -12.94
C ILE A 152 11.34 5.68 -14.16
N VAL A 153 11.70 4.39 -14.24
CA VAL A 153 12.43 3.83 -15.37
C VAL A 153 11.63 3.95 -16.68
N THR A 154 10.32 3.75 -16.62
CA THR A 154 9.45 3.86 -17.79
C THR A 154 9.35 5.31 -18.26
N ASP A 155 9.14 6.25 -17.36
CA ASP A 155 9.04 7.68 -17.65
C ASP A 155 10.34 8.24 -18.25
N ILE A 156 11.50 7.86 -17.72
CA ILE A 156 12.81 8.24 -18.27
C ILE A 156 12.98 7.71 -19.69
N LYS A 157 12.57 6.48 -19.98
CA LYS A 157 12.64 5.91 -21.33
C LYS A 157 11.75 6.67 -22.32
N GLU A 158 10.56 7.08 -21.91
CA GLU A 158 9.66 7.88 -22.73
C GLU A 158 10.26 9.26 -23.03
N LEU A 159 10.86 9.93 -22.04
CA LEU A 159 11.53 11.22 -22.23
C LEU A 159 12.69 11.13 -23.22
N VAL A 160 13.54 10.12 -23.12
CA VAL A 160 14.68 9.90 -24.03
C VAL A 160 14.21 9.57 -25.45
N ALA A 161 13.12 8.83 -25.60
CA ALA A 161 12.55 8.49 -26.90
C ALA A 161 11.92 9.72 -27.61
N GLU A 162 11.44 10.72 -26.84
CA GLU A 162 10.94 11.98 -27.39
C GLU A 162 12.07 12.95 -27.82
N GLU A 163 13.23 12.89 -27.17
CA GLU A 163 14.38 13.70 -27.51
C GLU A 163 15.12 13.26 -28.82
N GLY A 164 14.92 11.99 -29.19
CA GLY A 164 15.50 11.41 -30.41
C GLY A 164 14.65 11.57 -31.67
N ARG A 165 13.50 12.27 -31.60
CA ARG A 165 12.62 12.58 -32.74
C ARG A 165 12.61 14.05 -33.07
#